data_b45a238ffadf2f1e6226b81f29544a48
#
_entry.id   b45a238ffadf2f1e6226b81f29544a48
#
_cell.length_a   1.000
_cell.length_b   1.000
_cell.length_c   1.000
_cell.angle_alpha   90.00
_cell.angle_beta   90.00
_cell.angle_gamma   90.00
#
_symmetry.space_group_name_H-M   'P 1'
#
loop_
_entity.id
_entity.type
_entity.pdbx_description
1 polymer ?
#
loop_
_entity_poly.entity_id
_entity_poly.type
_entity_poly.pdbx_seq_one_letter_code
_entity_poly.pdbx_strand_id
1 'polypeptide(L)'
;MMNYSELIKENRIKEGKFSKNQIQDCLNLARRDIKTARKILKDDPDWSYNISYNAMLQAARALMFSKGYRATGEWQHATTIRFAQITLGDEFESTIEFMDRMRRKRHRSVYDIAGLISTKEATEAIETAENFVNTISEMLRS
;
A
#
# COMPACT_ATOMS: atom_id res chain seq x y z
N MET A 1 -0.38 20.77 5.77
CA MET A 1 -0.90 21.16 4.45
C MET A 1 -0.50 20.15 3.40
N MET A 2 -1.45 19.63 2.64
CA MET A 2 -1.17 18.68 1.57
C MET A 2 -0.51 19.40 0.39
N ASN A 3 0.64 18.92 -0.04
CA ASN A 3 1.38 19.53 -1.13
C ASN A 3 2.02 18.47 -2.02
N TYR A 4 1.50 18.35 -3.23
CA TYR A 4 1.99 17.38 -4.21
C TYR A 4 2.92 18.01 -5.25
N SER A 5 3.27 19.28 -5.07
CA SER A 5 4.02 20.02 -6.10
C SER A 5 5.35 19.36 -6.48
N GLU A 6 6.08 18.82 -5.52
CA GLU A 6 7.34 18.12 -5.80
C GLU A 6 7.13 16.90 -6.67
N LEU A 7 6.10 16.10 -6.36
CA LEU A 7 5.80 14.90 -7.13
C LEU A 7 5.38 15.24 -8.56
N ILE A 8 4.62 16.31 -8.73
CA ILE A 8 4.22 16.81 -10.06
C ILE A 8 5.44 17.28 -10.83
N LYS A 9 6.28 18.09 -10.19
CA LYS A 9 7.48 18.67 -10.80
C LYS A 9 8.44 17.58 -11.26
N GLU A 10 8.56 16.50 -10.50
CA GLU A 10 9.44 15.37 -10.83
C GLU A 10 8.80 14.35 -11.78
N ASN A 11 7.60 14.64 -12.27
CA ASN A 11 6.84 13.74 -13.15
C ASN A 11 6.56 12.37 -12.50
N ARG A 12 6.38 12.35 -11.18
CA ARG A 12 6.10 11.12 -10.45
C ARG A 12 4.61 10.83 -10.35
N ILE A 13 3.77 11.87 -10.46
CA ILE A 13 2.32 11.71 -10.50
C ILE A 13 1.75 12.54 -11.65
N LYS A 14 0.59 12.11 -12.13
CA LYS A 14 -0.18 12.84 -13.15
C LYS A 14 -1.64 12.92 -12.74
N GLU A 15 -2.29 14.00 -13.09
CA GLU A 15 -3.72 14.15 -12.91
C GLU A 15 -4.47 13.16 -13.79
N GLY A 16 -5.63 12.72 -13.31
CA GLY A 16 -6.52 11.85 -14.04
C GLY A 16 -7.91 11.90 -13.43
N LYS A 17 -8.86 11.33 -14.15
CA LYS A 17 -10.24 11.20 -13.65
C LYS A 17 -10.50 9.71 -13.35
N PHE A 18 -10.90 9.44 -12.14
CA PHE A 18 -11.12 8.08 -11.68
C PHE A 18 -12.54 7.94 -11.16
N SER A 19 -13.25 6.94 -11.63
CA SER A 19 -14.62 6.68 -11.20
C SER A 19 -14.64 6.06 -9.81
N LYS A 20 -15.80 6.15 -9.16
CA LYS A 20 -16.01 5.47 -7.87
C LYS A 20 -15.75 3.97 -7.99
N ASN A 21 -16.10 3.37 -9.15
CA ASN A 21 -15.87 1.95 -9.39
C ASN A 21 -14.37 1.62 -9.45
N GLN A 22 -13.57 2.47 -10.09
CA GLN A 22 -12.13 2.25 -10.14
C GLN A 22 -11.49 2.31 -8.75
N ILE A 23 -11.93 3.25 -7.93
CA ILE A 23 -11.47 3.39 -6.55
C ILE A 23 -11.88 2.16 -5.73
N GLN A 24 -13.14 1.75 -5.87
CA GLN A 24 -13.66 0.57 -5.17
C GLN A 24 -12.93 -0.70 -5.60
N ASP A 25 -12.58 -0.81 -6.88
CA ASP A 25 -11.83 -1.97 -7.39
C ASP A 25 -10.47 -2.10 -6.68
N CYS A 26 -9.78 -0.99 -6.43
CA CYS A 26 -8.52 -1.01 -5.67
C CYS A 26 -8.75 -1.55 -4.26
N LEU A 27 -9.81 -1.10 -3.59
CA LEU A 27 -10.13 -1.57 -2.25
C LEU A 27 -10.54 -3.05 -2.23
N ASN A 28 -11.27 -3.49 -3.25
CA ASN A 28 -11.65 -4.90 -3.38
C ASN A 28 -10.43 -5.79 -3.58
N LEU A 29 -9.47 -5.34 -4.40
CA LEU A 29 -8.20 -6.04 -4.57
C LEU A 29 -7.43 -6.13 -3.25
N ALA A 30 -7.40 -5.04 -2.50
CA ALA A 30 -6.74 -5.03 -1.19
C ALA A 30 -7.34 -6.06 -0.24
N ARG A 31 -8.67 -6.13 -0.17
CA ARG A 31 -9.36 -7.10 0.68
C ARG A 31 -9.13 -8.55 0.24
N ARG A 32 -9.14 -8.78 -1.07
CA ARG A 32 -8.80 -10.08 -1.62
C ARG A 32 -7.40 -10.50 -1.19
N ASP A 33 -6.46 -9.59 -1.28
CA ASP A 33 -5.06 -9.88 -0.93
C ASP A 33 -4.91 -10.19 0.56
N ILE A 34 -5.61 -9.48 1.43
CA ILE A 34 -5.59 -9.77 2.87
C ILE A 34 -6.12 -11.19 3.14
N LYS A 35 -7.20 -11.55 2.50
CA LYS A 35 -7.78 -12.90 2.64
C LYS A 35 -6.79 -13.96 2.18
N THR A 36 -6.13 -13.74 1.06
CA THR A 36 -5.12 -14.66 0.53
C THR A 36 -3.92 -14.75 1.47
N ALA A 37 -3.44 -13.62 1.97
CA ALA A 37 -2.30 -13.58 2.90
C ALA A 37 -2.59 -14.44 4.14
N ARG A 38 -3.81 -14.37 4.68
CA ARG A 38 -4.20 -15.19 5.84
C ARG A 38 -4.20 -16.68 5.53
N LYS A 39 -4.66 -17.04 4.33
CA LYS A 39 -4.74 -18.44 3.92
C LYS A 39 -3.37 -19.11 3.84
N ILE A 40 -2.37 -18.38 3.36
CA ILE A 40 -1.05 -18.96 3.10
C ILE A 40 -0.05 -18.68 4.22
N LEU A 41 -0.45 -18.00 5.27
CA LEU A 41 0.45 -17.53 6.33
C LEU A 41 1.34 -18.64 6.90
N LYS A 42 0.76 -19.80 7.23
CA LYS A 42 1.52 -20.89 7.84
C LYS A 42 2.44 -21.59 6.86
N ASP A 43 2.00 -21.71 5.61
CA ASP A 43 2.74 -22.44 4.59
C ASP A 43 3.85 -21.58 3.97
N ASP A 44 3.61 -20.28 3.84
CA ASP A 44 4.56 -19.38 3.16
C ASP A 44 4.50 -17.97 3.75
N PRO A 45 5.20 -17.75 4.89
CA PRO A 45 5.22 -16.39 5.49
C PRO A 45 5.81 -15.32 4.56
N ASP A 46 6.79 -15.67 3.72
CA ASP A 46 7.38 -14.73 2.77
C ASP A 46 6.32 -14.18 1.82
N TRP A 47 5.55 -15.07 1.17
CA TRP A 47 4.49 -14.62 0.27
C TRP A 47 3.34 -13.93 0.99
N SER A 48 2.98 -14.42 2.17
CA SER A 48 1.95 -13.77 2.99
C SER A 48 2.31 -12.32 3.27
N TYR A 49 3.56 -12.07 3.64
CA TYR A 49 4.09 -10.73 3.87
C TYR A 49 4.01 -9.87 2.61
N ASN A 50 4.45 -10.42 1.49
CA ASN A 50 4.43 -9.70 0.21
C ASN A 50 3.02 -9.34 -0.24
N ILE A 51 2.07 -10.26 -0.07
CA ILE A 51 0.68 -10.02 -0.44
C ILE A 51 0.05 -8.97 0.48
N SER A 52 0.40 -9.00 1.78
CA SER A 52 -0.05 -7.96 2.73
C SER A 52 0.45 -6.58 2.32
N TYR A 53 1.71 -6.49 1.91
CA TYR A 53 2.25 -5.25 1.37
C TYR A 53 1.44 -4.78 0.15
N ASN A 54 1.13 -5.71 -0.76
CA ASN A 54 0.36 -5.37 -1.95
C ASN A 54 -1.03 -4.83 -1.58
N ALA A 55 -1.66 -5.38 -0.55
CA ALA A 55 -2.94 -4.87 -0.06
C ALA A 55 -2.84 -3.41 0.40
N MET A 56 -1.78 -3.07 1.14
CA MET A 56 -1.56 -1.69 1.57
C MET A 56 -1.34 -0.76 0.36
N LEU A 57 -0.58 -1.25 -0.61
CA LEU A 57 -0.30 -0.48 -1.82
C LEU A 57 -1.59 -0.19 -2.60
N GLN A 58 -2.48 -1.18 -2.72
CA GLN A 58 -3.77 -1.00 -3.39
C GLN A 58 -4.65 0.02 -2.66
N ALA A 59 -4.67 -0.01 -1.33
CA ALA A 59 -5.42 0.97 -0.56
C ALA A 59 -4.85 2.39 -0.76
N ALA A 60 -3.53 2.52 -0.79
CA ALA A 60 -2.88 3.81 -1.04
C ALA A 60 -3.19 4.30 -2.47
N ARG A 61 -3.27 3.39 -3.45
CA ARG A 61 -3.68 3.74 -4.81
C ARG A 61 -5.13 4.24 -4.85
N ALA A 62 -6.02 3.61 -4.09
CA ALA A 62 -7.40 4.09 -3.98
C ALA A 62 -7.44 5.51 -3.46
N LEU A 63 -6.64 5.82 -2.44
CA LEU A 63 -6.52 7.17 -1.89
C LEU A 63 -6.02 8.14 -2.97
N MET A 64 -4.97 7.76 -3.70
CA MET A 64 -4.40 8.57 -4.76
C MET A 64 -5.43 8.88 -5.85
N PHE A 65 -6.15 7.85 -6.31
CA PHE A 65 -7.20 8.01 -7.31
C PHE A 65 -8.32 8.93 -6.82
N SER A 66 -8.67 8.83 -5.53
CA SER A 66 -9.72 9.70 -4.95
C SER A 66 -9.33 11.18 -4.98
N LYS A 67 -8.03 11.46 -5.01
CA LYS A 67 -7.51 12.83 -5.11
C LYS A 67 -7.26 13.26 -6.56
N GLY A 68 -7.53 12.38 -7.52
CA GLY A 68 -7.38 12.70 -8.94
C GLY A 68 -5.98 12.55 -9.48
N TYR A 69 -5.19 11.64 -8.93
CA TYR A 69 -3.80 11.42 -9.36
C TYR A 69 -3.50 9.93 -9.55
N ARG A 70 -2.49 9.66 -10.37
CA ARG A 70 -1.90 8.32 -10.52
C ARG A 70 -0.39 8.44 -10.54
N ALA A 71 0.28 7.39 -10.11
CA ALA A 71 1.75 7.34 -10.15
C ALA A 71 2.22 7.09 -11.59
N THR A 72 3.33 7.70 -11.97
CA THR A 72 3.93 7.58 -13.32
C THR A 72 5.44 7.41 -13.22
N GLY A 73 6.05 6.95 -14.31
CA GLY A 73 7.50 6.79 -14.40
C GLY A 73 7.99 5.60 -13.61
N GLU A 74 9.25 5.68 -13.22
CA GLU A 74 9.89 4.68 -12.36
C GLU A 74 9.48 4.91 -10.91
N TRP A 75 9.77 3.96 -10.03
CA TRP A 75 9.57 4.11 -8.58
C TRP A 75 8.10 4.32 -8.19
N GLN A 76 7.15 3.74 -8.93
CA GLN A 76 5.71 3.97 -8.67
C GLN A 76 5.30 3.54 -7.25
N HIS A 77 5.87 2.46 -6.73
CA HIS A 77 5.59 2.04 -5.35
C HIS A 77 6.03 3.11 -4.34
N ALA A 78 7.27 3.57 -4.45
CA ALA A 78 7.79 4.61 -3.56
C ALA A 78 6.97 5.91 -3.69
N THR A 79 6.57 6.25 -4.91
CA THR A 79 5.73 7.43 -5.16
C THR A 79 4.36 7.30 -4.48
N THR A 80 3.74 6.13 -4.59
CA THR A 80 2.43 5.87 -3.98
C THR A 80 2.51 6.00 -2.46
N ILE A 81 3.56 5.46 -1.85
CA ILE A 81 3.79 5.56 -0.41
C ILE A 81 4.01 7.03 0.00
N ARG A 82 4.81 7.75 -0.76
CA ARG A 82 5.07 9.17 -0.49
C ARG A 82 3.79 10.00 -0.62
N PHE A 83 2.98 9.72 -1.62
CA PHE A 83 1.68 10.39 -1.80
C PHE A 83 0.79 10.15 -0.58
N ALA A 84 0.72 8.92 -0.11
CA ALA A 84 -0.07 8.58 1.07
C ALA A 84 0.47 9.32 2.31
N GLN A 85 1.78 9.41 2.46
CA GLN A 85 2.40 10.13 3.56
C GLN A 85 1.98 11.60 3.59
N ILE A 86 2.05 12.26 2.44
CA ILE A 86 1.67 13.68 2.31
C ILE A 86 0.18 13.85 2.62
N THR A 87 -0.65 12.97 2.07
CA THR A 87 -2.10 13.07 2.20
C THR A 87 -2.59 12.81 3.61
N LEU A 88 -2.04 11.80 4.26
CA LEU A 88 -2.52 11.36 5.58
C LEU A 88 -1.89 12.14 6.75
N GLY A 89 -0.70 12.65 6.56
CA GLY A 89 -0.03 13.45 7.58
C GLY A 89 0.58 12.65 8.72
N ASP A 90 0.94 13.36 9.79
CA ASP A 90 1.71 12.81 10.90
C ASP A 90 1.00 11.71 11.68
N GLU A 91 -0.30 11.73 11.72
CA GLU A 91 -1.10 10.71 12.41
C GLU A 91 -0.82 9.30 11.90
N PHE A 92 -0.42 9.17 10.64
CA PHE A 92 -0.16 7.89 10.00
C PHE A 92 1.33 7.61 9.80
N GLU A 93 2.19 8.40 10.43
CA GLU A 93 3.64 8.28 10.22
C GLU A 93 4.16 6.87 10.46
N SER A 94 3.79 6.24 11.57
CA SER A 94 4.30 4.90 11.87
C SER A 94 3.79 3.85 10.89
N THR A 95 2.56 3.98 10.43
CA THR A 95 1.98 3.07 9.42
C THR A 95 2.72 3.22 8.10
N ILE A 96 3.01 4.45 7.70
CA ILE A 96 3.73 4.72 6.45
C ILE A 96 5.17 4.21 6.53
N GLU A 97 5.84 4.40 7.67
CA GLU A 97 7.20 3.87 7.88
C GLU A 97 7.21 2.34 7.80
N PHE A 98 6.22 1.70 8.40
CA PHE A 98 6.06 0.24 8.33
C PHE A 98 5.91 -0.21 6.88
N MET A 99 5.05 0.46 6.11
CA MET A 99 4.81 0.16 4.71
C MET A 99 6.09 0.32 3.87
N ASP A 100 6.87 1.37 4.15
CA ASP A 100 8.13 1.58 3.43
C ASP A 100 9.17 0.52 3.77
N ARG A 101 9.24 0.09 5.03
CA ARG A 101 10.10 -1.04 5.42
C ARG A 101 9.68 -2.33 4.72
N MET A 102 8.37 -2.57 4.62
CA MET A 102 7.85 -3.72 3.89
C MET A 102 8.27 -3.68 2.42
N ARG A 103 8.21 -2.52 1.79
CA ARG A 103 8.62 -2.35 0.41
C ARG A 103 10.07 -2.80 0.21
N ARG A 104 10.96 -2.38 1.09
CA ARG A 104 12.38 -2.73 1.01
C ARG A 104 12.64 -4.19 1.33
N LYS A 105 12.02 -4.69 2.39
CA LYS A 105 12.20 -6.08 2.82
C LYS A 105 11.60 -7.08 1.83
N ARG A 106 10.48 -6.71 1.23
CA ARG A 106 9.83 -7.50 0.18
C ARG A 106 10.79 -7.79 -0.97
N HIS A 107 11.53 -6.80 -1.41
CA HIS A 107 12.47 -6.98 -2.51
C HIS A 107 13.46 -8.11 -2.19
N ARG A 108 14.01 -8.12 -0.99
CA ARG A 108 14.95 -9.15 -0.56
C ARG A 108 14.30 -10.52 -0.44
N SER A 109 13.10 -10.60 0.11
CA SER A 109 12.43 -11.88 0.32
C SER A 109 11.97 -12.52 -1.00
N VAL A 110 11.66 -11.72 -2.01
CA VAL A 110 11.24 -12.23 -3.31
C VAL A 110 12.45 -12.63 -4.19
N TYR A 111 13.50 -11.83 -4.17
CA TYR A 111 14.60 -11.97 -5.14
C TYR A 111 15.90 -12.55 -4.58
N ASP A 112 16.15 -12.39 -3.29
CA ASP A 112 17.47 -12.74 -2.73
C ASP A 112 17.47 -13.93 -1.78
N ILE A 113 16.58 -13.97 -0.80
CA ILE A 113 16.64 -14.95 0.30
C ILE A 113 15.25 -15.53 0.61
N ALA A 114 15.13 -16.85 0.52
CA ALA A 114 13.93 -17.54 0.96
C ALA A 114 13.95 -17.68 2.50
N GLY A 115 12.78 -17.62 3.13
CA GLY A 115 12.64 -17.78 4.58
C GLY A 115 13.07 -16.57 5.38
N LEU A 116 13.14 -15.39 4.75
CA LEU A 116 13.53 -14.14 5.43
C LEU A 116 12.49 -13.68 6.44
N ILE A 117 11.23 -13.97 6.18
CA ILE A 117 10.10 -13.47 6.97
C ILE A 117 9.61 -14.54 7.94
N SER A 118 9.54 -14.21 9.22
CA SER A 118 8.96 -15.11 10.22
C SER A 118 7.44 -15.09 10.16
N THR A 119 6.80 -16.11 10.72
CA THR A 119 5.34 -16.15 10.84
C THR A 119 4.83 -14.95 11.64
N LYS A 120 5.57 -14.56 12.68
CA LYS A 120 5.21 -13.39 13.51
C LYS A 120 5.23 -12.11 12.68
N GLU A 121 6.28 -11.90 11.89
CA GLU A 121 6.39 -10.73 11.03
C GLU A 121 5.26 -10.69 10.00
N ALA A 122 4.95 -11.83 9.39
CA ALA A 122 3.87 -11.92 8.41
C ALA A 122 2.52 -11.64 9.06
N THR A 123 2.30 -12.11 10.29
CA THR A 123 1.07 -11.85 11.04
C THR A 123 0.92 -10.34 11.31
N GLU A 124 1.98 -9.69 11.76
CA GLU A 124 1.98 -8.24 11.98
C GLU A 124 1.67 -7.48 10.69
N ALA A 125 2.22 -7.95 9.58
CA ALA A 125 1.98 -7.34 8.27
C ALA A 125 0.51 -7.44 7.87
N ILE A 126 -0.11 -8.61 8.08
CA ILE A 126 -1.54 -8.80 7.80
C ILE A 126 -2.39 -7.85 8.64
N GLU A 127 -2.12 -7.78 9.93
CA GLU A 127 -2.89 -6.94 10.85
C GLU A 127 -2.76 -5.46 10.49
N THR A 128 -1.55 -5.02 10.21
CA THR A 128 -1.28 -3.64 9.81
C THR A 128 -1.96 -3.31 8.48
N ALA A 129 -1.88 -4.23 7.52
CA ALA A 129 -2.52 -4.06 6.23
C ALA A 129 -4.05 -3.97 6.36
N GLU A 130 -4.63 -4.86 7.16
CA GLU A 130 -6.08 -4.86 7.38
C GLU A 130 -6.56 -3.55 8.00
N ASN A 131 -5.86 -3.08 9.02
CA ASN A 131 -6.19 -1.81 9.68
C ASN A 131 -6.07 -0.65 8.69
N PHE A 132 -5.02 -0.63 7.89
CA PHE A 132 -4.81 0.42 6.90
C PHE A 132 -5.91 0.42 5.84
N VAL A 133 -6.23 -0.74 5.28
CA VAL A 133 -7.29 -0.88 4.28
C VAL A 133 -8.64 -0.42 4.84
N ASN A 134 -8.96 -0.83 6.07
CA ASN A 134 -10.20 -0.42 6.71
C ASN A 134 -10.26 1.10 6.92
N THR A 135 -9.15 1.69 7.35
CA THR A 135 -9.07 3.13 7.58
C THR A 135 -9.28 3.90 6.27
N ILE A 136 -8.56 3.51 5.22
CA ILE A 136 -8.71 4.17 3.92
C ILE A 136 -10.12 3.98 3.37
N SER A 137 -10.67 2.78 3.48
CA SER A 137 -12.02 2.48 3.03
C SER A 137 -13.05 3.39 3.73
N GLU A 138 -12.90 3.58 5.03
CA GLU A 138 -13.78 4.46 5.81
C GLU A 138 -13.64 5.92 5.37
N MET A 139 -12.42 6.38 5.15
CA MET A 139 -12.15 7.76 4.69
C MET A 139 -12.77 8.04 3.31
N LEU A 140 -12.83 7.03 2.44
CA LEU A 140 -13.33 7.19 1.08
C LEU A 140 -14.81 6.90 0.94
N ARG A 141 -15.46 6.54 2.05
CA ARG A 141 -16.91 6.31 2.07
C ARG A 141 -17.61 7.63 2.24
N SER A 142 -18.21 8.15 1.19
CA SER A 142 -19.03 9.37 1.30
C SER A 142 -19.80 9.64 0.03
#